data_3e6550261147c36bf8d77115584ac557
#
_entry.id   3e6550261147c36bf8d77115584ac557
#
_cell.length_a   1.000
_cell.length_b   1.000
_cell.length_c   1.000
_cell.angle_alpha   90.00
_cell.angle_beta   90.00
_cell.angle_gamma   90.00
#
_symmetry.space_group_name_H-M   'P 1'
#
loop_
_entity.id
_entity.type
_entity.pdbx_description
1 polymer ?
#
loop_
_entity_poly.entity_id
_entity_poly.type
_entity_poly.pdbx_seq_one_letter_code
_entity_poly.pdbx_strand_id
1 'polypeptide(L)'
;MKLHDFKRKAKKAFRDPKWEVKRSRELLQEYKVNHRKMVFPKKYVGKEQYTVVSAVYNVSEYLDEYFTSLVNQTIKFENHIQLVLVDDGSTDNSAEIIKRWQSRYPNNITYVYKTNGGISSARNLGMRYVKTKWVTFIDSDDFVAPDYFQLIDEVISSDCETEMVVGNLYYYHDKTKVASNTHPLKYRFKDRVTNRYG
;
A
#
# COMPACT_ATOMS: atom_id res chain seq x y z
N MET A 1 17.42 -24.92 20.21
CA MET A 1 15.95 -24.96 20.40
C MET A 1 15.36 -25.73 19.22
N LYS A 2 14.71 -26.88 19.45
CA LYS A 2 14.20 -27.74 18.36
C LYS A 2 12.99 -27.10 17.67
N LEU A 3 12.87 -27.26 16.35
CA LEU A 3 11.80 -26.70 15.52
C LEU A 3 10.37 -27.00 16.05
N HIS A 4 10.22 -28.12 16.74
CA HIS A 4 8.98 -28.54 17.39
C HIS A 4 8.59 -27.64 18.58
N ASP A 5 9.57 -27.20 19.38
CA ASP A 5 9.34 -26.29 20.54
C ASP A 5 9.00 -24.87 20.07
N PHE A 6 9.56 -24.45 18.94
CA PHE A 6 9.22 -23.18 18.31
C PHE A 6 7.76 -23.17 17.81
N LYS A 7 7.32 -24.24 17.12
CA LYS A 7 5.93 -24.37 16.63
C LYS A 7 4.91 -24.41 17.78
N ARG A 8 5.25 -25.04 18.92
CA ARG A 8 4.38 -25.10 20.10
C ARG A 8 4.28 -23.74 20.80
N LYS A 9 5.38 -23.03 20.94
CA LYS A 9 5.40 -21.66 21.50
C LYS A 9 4.67 -20.67 20.59
N ALA A 10 4.87 -20.76 19.27
CA ALA A 10 4.15 -19.96 18.30
C ALA A 10 2.63 -20.19 18.36
N LYS A 11 2.15 -21.45 18.42
CA LYS A 11 0.70 -21.76 18.56
C LYS A 11 0.09 -21.23 19.86
N LYS A 12 0.85 -21.20 20.97
CA LYS A 12 0.38 -20.65 22.26
C LYS A 12 0.35 -19.12 22.24
N ALA A 13 1.33 -18.50 21.59
CA ALA A 13 1.42 -17.06 21.41
C ALA A 13 0.29 -16.50 20.51
N PHE A 14 -0.10 -17.23 19.46
CA PHE A 14 -1.23 -16.87 18.58
C PHE A 14 -2.60 -16.80 19.27
N ARG A 15 -2.72 -17.30 20.51
CA ARG A 15 -3.97 -17.28 21.29
C ARG A 15 -3.99 -16.25 22.41
N ASP A 16 -2.90 -15.51 22.62
CA ASP A 16 -2.81 -14.49 23.68
C ASP A 16 -2.80 -13.07 23.09
N PRO A 17 -3.91 -12.32 23.19
CA PRO A 17 -3.99 -10.95 22.69
C PRO A 17 -2.92 -10.02 23.28
N LYS A 18 -2.46 -10.26 24.50
CA LYS A 18 -1.40 -9.47 25.14
C LYS A 18 -0.04 -9.67 24.46
N TRP A 19 0.23 -10.88 23.95
CA TRP A 19 1.45 -11.16 23.20
C TRP A 19 1.45 -10.46 21.84
N GLU A 20 0.32 -10.45 21.12
CA GLU A 20 0.19 -9.72 19.85
C GLU A 20 0.44 -8.22 20.04
N VAL A 21 -0.17 -7.62 21.05
CA VAL A 21 0.05 -6.19 21.38
C VAL A 21 1.51 -5.91 21.75
N LYS A 22 2.15 -6.78 22.54
CA LYS A 22 3.57 -6.64 22.89
C LYS A 22 4.47 -6.76 21.65
N ARG A 23 4.26 -7.79 20.83
CA ARG A 23 5.04 -8.02 19.60
C ARG A 23 4.85 -6.91 18.58
N SER A 24 3.64 -6.41 18.44
CA SER A 24 3.32 -5.28 17.56
C SER A 24 4.00 -3.99 18.01
N ARG A 25 4.11 -3.74 19.33
CA ARG A 25 4.88 -2.61 19.87
C ARG A 25 6.36 -2.75 19.60
N GLU A 26 6.92 -3.95 19.75
CA GLU A 26 8.32 -4.24 19.44
C GLU A 26 8.62 -4.03 17.96
N LEU A 27 7.75 -4.51 17.05
CA LEU A 27 7.86 -4.33 15.61
C LEU A 27 7.73 -2.87 15.18
N LEU A 28 6.78 -2.12 15.78
CA LEU A 28 6.68 -0.67 15.58
C LEU A 28 7.90 0.06 16.08
N GLN A 29 8.53 -0.43 17.13
CA GLN A 29 9.75 0.16 17.70
C GLN A 29 10.96 -0.18 16.83
N GLU A 30 11.07 -1.41 16.31
CA GLU A 30 12.05 -1.80 15.29
C GLU A 30 11.86 -1.00 14.00
N TYR A 31 10.63 -0.84 13.53
CA TYR A 31 10.29 0.02 12.40
C TYR A 31 10.73 1.47 12.64
N LYS A 32 10.37 2.06 13.76
CA LYS A 32 10.79 3.43 14.14
C LYS A 32 12.30 3.57 14.29
N VAL A 33 13.01 2.56 14.84
CA VAL A 33 14.46 2.57 15.02
C VAL A 33 15.18 2.42 13.68
N ASN A 34 14.72 1.55 12.80
CA ASN A 34 15.30 1.34 11.48
C ASN A 34 15.07 2.55 10.57
N HIS A 35 13.89 3.17 10.64
CA HIS A 35 13.55 4.37 9.87
C HIS A 35 14.17 5.66 10.44
N ARG A 36 14.52 5.73 11.73
CA ARG A 36 15.26 6.87 12.29
C ARG A 36 16.69 7.01 11.75
N LYS A 37 17.25 5.94 11.17
CA LYS A 37 18.56 6.00 10.49
C LYS A 37 18.47 6.52 9.05
N MET A 38 17.28 6.51 8.46
CA MET A 38 17.04 7.20 7.20
C MET A 38 16.69 8.65 7.51
N VAL A 39 17.65 9.54 7.38
CA VAL A 39 17.41 10.99 7.37
C VAL A 39 16.76 11.27 6.01
N PHE A 40 15.44 11.15 5.95
CA PHE A 40 14.72 11.55 4.75
C PHE A 40 14.89 13.07 4.57
N PRO A 41 15.31 13.53 3.40
CA PRO A 41 15.26 14.95 3.10
C PRO A 41 13.82 15.41 3.26
N LYS A 42 13.58 16.58 3.88
CA LYS A 42 12.25 17.13 4.17
C LYS A 42 11.34 17.27 2.94
N LYS A 43 11.90 17.18 1.74
CA LYS A 43 11.21 17.09 0.45
C LYS A 43 12.01 16.17 -0.46
N TYR A 44 11.48 15.01 -0.73
CA TYR A 44 11.98 14.15 -1.79
C TYR A 44 11.48 14.67 -3.14
N VAL A 45 12.39 14.82 -4.09
CA VAL A 45 12.04 15.17 -5.47
C VAL A 45 11.99 13.86 -6.24
N GLY A 46 10.77 13.38 -6.51
CA GLY A 46 10.56 12.17 -7.30
C GLY A 46 11.02 12.35 -8.75
N LYS A 47 11.41 11.26 -9.37
CA LYS A 47 11.86 11.21 -10.77
C LYS A 47 10.80 10.60 -11.68
N GLU A 48 10.04 9.65 -11.17
CA GLU A 48 9.05 8.91 -11.92
C GLU A 48 7.61 9.33 -11.59
N GLN A 49 6.68 8.88 -12.41
CA GLN A 49 5.25 9.03 -12.20
C GLN A 49 4.59 7.65 -12.08
N TYR A 50 3.60 7.57 -11.22
CA TYR A 50 2.93 6.35 -10.81
C TYR A 50 1.42 6.45 -11.02
N THR A 51 0.81 5.40 -11.52
CA THR A 51 -0.66 5.25 -11.45
C THR A 51 -1.01 4.17 -10.43
N VAL A 52 -1.88 4.52 -9.49
CA VAL A 52 -2.54 3.57 -8.59
C VAL A 52 -3.90 3.24 -9.19
N VAL A 53 -4.17 1.96 -9.41
CA VAL A 53 -5.48 1.47 -9.86
C VAL A 53 -6.13 0.75 -8.69
N SER A 54 -7.30 1.22 -8.25
CA SER A 54 -8.05 0.61 -7.15
C SER A 54 -9.48 0.28 -7.58
N ALA A 55 -9.88 -0.95 -7.32
CA ALA A 55 -11.27 -1.36 -7.40
C ALA A 55 -11.99 -0.94 -6.12
N VAL A 56 -13.19 -0.41 -6.26
CA VAL A 56 -14.00 0.07 -5.14
C VAL A 56 -15.34 -0.66 -5.17
N TYR A 57 -15.74 -1.25 -4.04
CA TYR A 57 -17.05 -1.82 -3.87
C TYR A 57 -17.48 -1.83 -2.40
N ASN A 58 -18.37 -0.91 -2.00
CA ASN A 58 -18.92 -0.80 -0.65
C ASN A 58 -17.83 -0.70 0.46
N VAL A 59 -16.93 0.27 0.32
CA VAL A 59 -15.78 0.50 1.23
C VAL A 59 -15.74 1.94 1.78
N SER A 60 -16.88 2.59 1.87
CA SER A 60 -16.97 4.01 2.27
C SER A 60 -16.27 4.33 3.59
N GLU A 61 -16.24 3.41 4.55
CA GLU A 61 -15.61 3.60 5.85
C GLU A 61 -14.07 3.66 5.80
N TYR A 62 -13.42 3.12 4.75
CA TYR A 62 -11.96 3.05 4.60
C TYR A 62 -11.40 4.12 3.66
N LEU A 63 -12.23 4.67 2.76
CA LEU A 63 -11.76 5.54 1.68
C LEU A 63 -11.04 6.80 2.16
N ASP A 64 -11.46 7.42 3.27
CA ASP A 64 -10.78 8.61 3.78
C ASP A 64 -9.36 8.30 4.27
N GLU A 65 -9.14 7.14 4.90
CA GLU A 65 -7.80 6.68 5.32
C GLU A 65 -6.95 6.31 4.10
N TYR A 66 -7.52 5.59 3.15
CA TYR A 66 -6.89 5.28 1.86
C TYR A 66 -6.37 6.55 1.15
N PHE A 67 -7.23 7.53 0.88
CA PHE A 67 -6.83 8.77 0.23
C PHE A 67 -5.81 9.55 1.04
N THR A 68 -6.00 9.65 2.36
CA THR A 68 -5.08 10.35 3.26
C THR A 68 -3.68 9.76 3.18
N SER A 69 -3.54 8.43 3.11
CA SER A 69 -2.25 7.75 2.99
C SER A 69 -1.53 8.07 1.67
N LEU A 70 -2.28 8.24 0.60
CA LEU A 70 -1.74 8.51 -0.73
C LEU A 70 -1.39 9.99 -0.95
N VAL A 71 -2.18 10.92 -0.43
CA VAL A 71 -1.91 12.36 -0.62
C VAL A 71 -0.81 12.88 0.30
N ASN A 72 -0.56 12.20 1.43
CA ASN A 72 0.47 12.57 2.41
C ASN A 72 1.80 11.83 2.21
N GLN A 73 2.05 11.32 1.01
CA GLN A 73 3.33 10.70 0.69
C GLN A 73 4.49 11.70 0.79
N THR A 74 5.69 11.22 1.10
CA THR A 74 6.93 12.03 1.09
C THR A 74 7.28 12.55 -0.30
N ILE A 75 6.95 11.78 -1.34
CA ILE A 75 6.94 12.27 -2.73
C ILE A 75 5.70 13.14 -2.96
N LYS A 76 5.84 14.22 -3.73
CA LYS A 76 4.74 15.17 -3.94
C LYS A 76 3.61 14.54 -4.76
N PHE A 77 2.46 14.30 -4.12
CA PHE A 77 1.29 13.64 -4.71
C PHE A 77 0.89 14.26 -6.06
N GLU A 78 0.71 15.57 -6.11
CA GLU A 78 0.18 16.28 -7.28
C GLU A 78 1.06 16.13 -8.52
N ASN A 79 2.36 15.90 -8.33
CA ASN A 79 3.32 15.81 -9.42
C ASN A 79 3.60 14.37 -9.87
N HIS A 80 3.41 13.39 -8.98
CA HIS A 80 3.95 12.06 -9.17
C HIS A 80 2.91 10.94 -9.13
N ILE A 81 1.74 11.15 -8.52
CA ILE A 81 0.77 10.09 -8.29
C ILE A 81 -0.56 10.39 -9.00
N GLN A 82 -1.01 9.45 -9.80
CA GLN A 82 -2.33 9.41 -10.42
C GLN A 82 -3.14 8.29 -9.79
N LEU A 83 -4.40 8.56 -9.43
CA LEU A 83 -5.32 7.56 -8.90
C LEU A 83 -6.42 7.27 -9.91
N VAL A 84 -6.64 6.01 -10.20
CA VAL A 84 -7.78 5.53 -11.00
C VAL A 84 -8.65 4.66 -10.11
N LEU A 85 -9.78 5.20 -9.66
CA LEU A 85 -10.76 4.51 -8.82
C LEU A 85 -11.86 3.98 -9.73
N VAL A 86 -12.02 2.65 -9.78
CA VAL A 86 -13.11 2.01 -10.52
C VAL A 86 -14.13 1.49 -9.53
N ASP A 87 -15.24 2.19 -9.45
CA ASP A 87 -16.39 1.81 -8.64
C ASP A 87 -17.16 0.70 -9.34
N ASP A 88 -17.10 -0.49 -8.78
CA ASP A 88 -17.72 -1.71 -9.29
C ASP A 88 -19.17 -1.87 -8.82
N GLY A 89 -19.94 -0.77 -8.90
CA GLY A 89 -21.36 -0.76 -8.58
C GLY A 89 -21.64 -0.65 -7.08
N SER A 90 -20.91 0.21 -6.34
CA SER A 90 -21.16 0.46 -4.92
C SER A 90 -22.58 1.01 -4.69
N THR A 91 -23.16 0.63 -3.57
CA THR A 91 -24.48 1.05 -3.09
C THR A 91 -24.41 1.89 -1.81
N ASP A 92 -23.22 2.03 -1.24
CA ASP A 92 -22.92 2.89 -0.09
C ASP A 92 -22.45 4.30 -0.53
N ASN A 93 -21.90 5.06 0.40
CA ASN A 93 -21.41 6.43 0.15
C ASN A 93 -20.03 6.48 -0.55
N SER A 94 -19.49 5.36 -1.06
CA SER A 94 -18.16 5.33 -1.68
C SER A 94 -18.01 6.34 -2.83
N ALA A 95 -19.01 6.42 -3.72
CA ALA A 95 -19.00 7.34 -4.85
C ALA A 95 -18.92 8.82 -4.42
N GLU A 96 -19.63 9.20 -3.36
CA GLU A 96 -19.63 10.57 -2.83
C GLU A 96 -18.28 10.95 -2.24
N ILE A 97 -17.68 10.03 -1.48
CA ILE A 97 -16.36 10.24 -0.89
C ILE A 97 -15.32 10.42 -1.99
N ILE A 98 -15.31 9.55 -3.01
CA ILE A 98 -14.36 9.66 -4.13
C ILE A 98 -14.53 11.01 -4.85
N LYS A 99 -15.75 11.43 -5.17
CA LYS A 99 -16.02 12.72 -5.82
C LYS A 99 -15.55 13.90 -4.98
N ARG A 100 -15.68 13.84 -3.66
CA ARG A 100 -15.17 14.86 -2.73
C ARG A 100 -13.65 14.97 -2.82
N TRP A 101 -12.91 13.85 -2.86
CA TRP A 101 -11.48 13.83 -3.03
C TRP A 101 -11.05 14.25 -4.43
N GLN A 102 -11.77 13.82 -5.47
CA GLN A 102 -11.53 14.24 -6.85
C GLN A 102 -11.68 15.77 -7.01
N SER A 103 -12.63 16.40 -6.34
CA SER A 103 -12.79 17.85 -6.37
C SER A 103 -11.59 18.61 -5.76
N ARG A 104 -10.85 17.98 -4.83
CA ARG A 104 -9.61 18.53 -4.24
C ARG A 104 -8.39 18.31 -5.15
N TYR A 105 -8.37 17.21 -5.88
CA TYR A 105 -7.27 16.79 -6.73
C TYR A 105 -7.75 16.39 -8.14
N PRO A 106 -8.37 17.35 -8.88
CA PRO A 106 -9.06 17.03 -10.14
C PRO A 106 -8.14 16.54 -11.25
N ASN A 107 -6.86 16.88 -11.18
CA ASN A 107 -5.86 16.44 -12.15
C ASN A 107 -5.24 15.08 -11.83
N ASN A 108 -5.42 14.60 -10.59
CA ASN A 108 -4.77 13.39 -10.11
C ASN A 108 -5.73 12.22 -9.90
N ILE A 109 -7.02 12.49 -9.74
CA ILE A 109 -8.00 11.45 -9.43
C ILE A 109 -8.98 11.29 -10.59
N THR A 110 -8.99 10.07 -11.14
CA THR A 110 -9.95 9.64 -12.15
C THR A 110 -10.95 8.69 -11.48
N TYR A 111 -12.23 9.05 -11.51
CA TYR A 111 -13.33 8.20 -11.05
C TYR A 111 -14.07 7.59 -12.23
N VAL A 112 -14.25 6.28 -12.20
CA VAL A 112 -14.97 5.51 -13.23
C VAL A 112 -15.98 4.61 -12.53
N TYR A 113 -17.25 4.73 -12.92
CA TYR A 113 -18.31 3.84 -12.46
C TYR A 113 -18.59 2.74 -13.48
N LYS A 114 -18.88 1.53 -13.01
CA LYS A 114 -19.40 0.42 -13.82
C LYS A 114 -20.38 -0.44 -13.03
N THR A 115 -21.24 -1.16 -13.74
CA THR A 115 -22.05 -2.22 -13.12
C THR A 115 -21.14 -3.31 -12.55
N ASN A 116 -21.51 -3.84 -11.38
CA ASN A 116 -20.73 -4.86 -10.69
C ASN A 116 -20.35 -6.03 -11.61
N GLY A 117 -19.08 -6.39 -11.62
CA GLY A 117 -18.51 -7.47 -12.42
C GLY A 117 -17.28 -8.09 -11.75
N GLY A 118 -17.03 -7.72 -10.50
CA GLY A 118 -15.94 -8.23 -9.67
C GLY A 118 -14.62 -7.48 -9.84
N ILE A 119 -13.76 -7.65 -8.85
CA ILE A 119 -12.49 -6.93 -8.68
C ILE A 119 -11.58 -6.98 -9.92
N SER A 120 -11.48 -8.15 -10.57
CA SER A 120 -10.65 -8.32 -11.78
C SER A 120 -11.18 -7.50 -12.94
N SER A 121 -12.52 -7.44 -13.10
CA SER A 121 -13.18 -6.63 -14.12
C SER A 121 -12.93 -5.13 -13.87
N ALA A 122 -13.01 -4.69 -12.61
CA ALA A 122 -12.75 -3.30 -12.23
C ALA A 122 -11.27 -2.93 -12.48
N ARG A 123 -10.31 -3.76 -12.02
CA ARG A 123 -8.88 -3.54 -12.27
C ARG A 123 -8.53 -3.50 -13.75
N ASN A 124 -9.08 -4.41 -14.57
CA ASN A 124 -8.87 -4.43 -16.00
C ASN A 124 -9.44 -3.17 -16.71
N LEU A 125 -10.59 -2.66 -16.23
CA LEU A 125 -11.09 -1.39 -16.71
C LEU A 125 -10.17 -0.23 -16.31
N GLY A 126 -9.70 -0.21 -15.08
CA GLY A 126 -8.78 0.82 -14.57
C GLY A 126 -7.49 0.89 -15.37
N MET A 127 -6.95 -0.25 -15.80
CA MET A 127 -5.73 -0.30 -16.64
C MET A 127 -5.85 0.49 -17.95
N ARG A 128 -7.08 0.69 -18.47
CA ARG A 128 -7.29 1.49 -19.69
C ARG A 128 -7.06 2.99 -19.49
N TYR A 129 -7.03 3.44 -18.24
CA TYR A 129 -6.80 4.83 -17.85
C TYR A 129 -5.36 5.11 -17.41
N VAL A 130 -4.51 4.09 -17.34
CA VAL A 130 -3.08 4.23 -16.99
C VAL A 130 -2.36 4.97 -18.10
N LYS A 131 -1.66 6.07 -17.74
CA LYS A 131 -0.87 6.90 -18.65
C LYS A 131 0.61 6.99 -18.27
N THR A 132 0.97 6.47 -17.10
CA THR A 132 2.33 6.50 -16.58
C THR A 132 3.06 5.19 -16.91
N LYS A 133 4.39 5.23 -16.85
CA LYS A 133 5.23 4.05 -17.05
C LYS A 133 5.01 3.01 -15.94
N TRP A 134 4.78 3.47 -14.71
CA TRP A 134 4.67 2.63 -13.53
C TRP A 134 3.23 2.56 -13.04
N VAL A 135 2.78 1.35 -12.74
CA VAL A 135 1.43 1.09 -12.23
C VAL A 135 1.50 0.15 -11.04
N THR A 136 0.64 0.40 -10.07
CA THR A 136 0.41 -0.49 -8.93
C THR A 136 -1.08 -0.65 -8.67
N PHE A 137 -1.44 -1.78 -8.06
CA PHE A 137 -2.79 -2.02 -7.55
C PHE A 137 -2.75 -1.92 -6.02
N ILE A 138 -3.59 -1.06 -5.46
CA ILE A 138 -3.77 -0.92 -4.01
C ILE A 138 -5.26 -1.09 -3.76
N ASP A 139 -5.62 -1.97 -2.83
CA ASP A 139 -7.01 -2.18 -2.46
C ASP A 139 -7.53 -0.95 -1.71
N SER A 140 -8.78 -0.59 -1.98
CA SER A 140 -9.36 0.67 -1.50
C SER A 140 -9.74 0.66 -0.01
N ASP A 141 -9.60 -0.48 0.65
CA ASP A 141 -9.68 -0.70 2.09
C ASP A 141 -8.30 -0.80 2.78
N ASP A 142 -7.21 -0.70 2.00
CA ASP A 142 -5.84 -0.66 2.50
C ASP A 142 -5.29 0.78 2.54
N PHE A 143 -4.14 0.96 3.19
CA PHE A 143 -3.36 2.20 3.16
C PHE A 143 -1.86 1.90 3.02
N VAL A 144 -1.08 2.91 2.63
CA VAL A 144 0.35 2.79 2.38
C VAL A 144 1.18 3.59 3.38
N ALA A 145 2.42 3.13 3.64
CA ALA A 145 3.36 3.87 4.46
C ALA A 145 3.68 5.25 3.83
N PRO A 146 3.98 6.28 4.63
CA PRO A 146 4.21 7.64 4.11
C PRO A 146 5.36 7.75 3.11
N ASP A 147 6.31 6.84 3.13
CA ASP A 147 7.50 6.79 2.27
C ASP A 147 7.41 5.72 1.17
N TYR A 148 6.24 5.10 0.98
CA TYR A 148 6.05 3.98 0.05
C TYR A 148 6.54 4.30 -1.37
N PHE A 149 6.06 5.40 -1.95
CA PHE A 149 6.46 5.79 -3.31
C PHE A 149 7.88 6.34 -3.40
N GLN A 150 8.38 6.97 -2.34
CA GLN A 150 9.78 7.40 -2.29
C GLN A 150 10.74 6.21 -2.41
N LEU A 151 10.52 5.17 -1.60
CA LEU A 151 11.35 3.95 -1.63
C LEU A 151 11.32 3.27 -2.99
N ILE A 152 10.15 3.21 -3.62
CA ILE A 152 10.01 2.67 -4.99
C ILE A 152 10.80 3.52 -5.99
N ASP A 153 10.67 4.85 -5.91
CA ASP A 153 11.35 5.79 -6.82
C ASP A 153 12.87 5.71 -6.68
N GLU A 154 13.39 5.53 -5.47
CA GLU A 154 14.82 5.33 -5.20
C GLU A 154 15.33 4.04 -5.85
N VAL A 155 14.60 2.93 -5.72
CA VAL A 155 14.96 1.64 -6.35
C VAL A 155 14.97 1.75 -7.86
N ILE A 156 13.89 2.25 -8.46
CA ILE A 156 13.75 2.41 -9.91
C ILE A 156 14.83 3.35 -10.46
N SER A 157 15.15 4.41 -9.73
CA SER A 157 16.15 5.40 -10.16
C SER A 157 17.58 4.91 -10.03
N SER A 158 17.83 3.89 -9.21
CA SER A 158 19.17 3.30 -9.03
C SER A 158 19.51 2.26 -10.08
N ASP A 159 18.50 1.68 -10.72
CA ASP A 159 18.67 0.65 -11.73
C ASP A 159 17.68 0.86 -12.89
N CYS A 160 18.21 1.23 -14.05
CA CYS A 160 17.41 1.51 -15.24
C CYS A 160 16.78 0.26 -15.90
N GLU A 161 17.21 -0.94 -15.51
CA GLU A 161 16.68 -2.22 -16.00
C GLU A 161 15.54 -2.75 -15.10
N THR A 162 15.22 -2.06 -14.01
CA THR A 162 14.12 -2.46 -13.13
C THR A 162 12.79 -2.44 -13.89
N GLU A 163 12.11 -3.58 -13.93
CA GLU A 163 10.77 -3.73 -14.53
C GLU A 163 9.68 -3.88 -13.46
N MET A 164 10.03 -4.35 -12.26
CA MET A 164 9.09 -4.59 -11.17
C MET A 164 9.75 -4.35 -9.81
N VAL A 165 9.02 -3.68 -8.93
CA VAL A 165 9.40 -3.51 -7.52
C VAL A 165 8.35 -4.19 -6.65
N VAL A 166 8.79 -5.03 -5.71
CA VAL A 166 7.90 -5.74 -4.79
C VAL A 166 8.17 -5.27 -3.37
N GLY A 167 7.15 -4.73 -2.72
CA GLY A 167 7.18 -4.29 -1.33
C GLY A 167 6.68 -5.35 -0.35
N ASN A 168 6.93 -5.12 0.94
CA ASN A 168 6.37 -5.92 2.01
C ASN A 168 4.97 -5.46 2.40
N LEU A 169 4.15 -6.41 2.82
CA LEU A 169 2.82 -6.19 3.36
C LEU A 169 2.82 -6.36 4.88
N TYR A 170 2.00 -5.55 5.54
CA TYR A 170 1.74 -5.63 6.97
C TYR A 170 0.23 -5.82 7.17
N TYR A 171 -0.16 -6.67 8.12
CA TYR A 171 -1.55 -6.70 8.56
C TYR A 171 -1.76 -5.57 9.56
N TYR A 172 -2.81 -4.78 9.33
CA TYR A 172 -3.25 -3.76 10.24
C TYR A 172 -4.55 -4.19 10.92
N HIS A 173 -4.57 -4.18 12.25
CA HIS A 173 -5.74 -4.53 13.02
C HIS A 173 -6.53 -3.26 13.34
N ASP A 174 -7.59 -3.02 12.62
CA ASP A 174 -8.38 -1.80 12.73
C ASP A 174 -8.88 -1.51 14.15
N LYS A 175 -9.37 -2.52 14.88
CA LYS A 175 -9.85 -2.37 16.26
C LYS A 175 -8.77 -1.98 17.25
N THR A 176 -7.55 -2.42 17.08
CA THR A 176 -6.43 -2.17 17.99
C THR A 176 -5.49 -1.09 17.48
N LYS A 177 -5.68 -0.62 16.24
CA LYS A 177 -4.82 0.33 15.52
C LYS A 177 -3.34 -0.07 15.56
N VAL A 178 -3.07 -1.38 15.44
CA VAL A 178 -1.74 -1.97 15.53
C VAL A 178 -1.40 -2.71 14.24
N ALA A 179 -0.25 -2.37 13.65
CA ALA A 179 0.32 -3.14 12.55
C ALA A 179 1.01 -4.40 13.07
N SER A 180 0.72 -5.55 12.50
CA SER A 180 1.40 -6.81 12.79
C SER A 180 2.12 -7.33 11.55
N ASN A 181 3.34 -7.78 11.75
CA ASN A 181 4.17 -8.31 10.69
C ASN A 181 4.12 -9.85 10.68
N THR A 182 2.94 -10.40 10.48
CA THR A 182 2.70 -11.85 10.45
C THR A 182 2.56 -12.41 9.04
N HIS A 183 2.72 -11.56 8.00
CA HIS A 183 2.56 -12.03 6.63
C HIS A 183 3.58 -13.13 6.30
N PRO A 184 3.13 -14.31 5.79
CA PRO A 184 4.02 -15.44 5.52
C PRO A 184 5.16 -15.14 4.53
N LEU A 185 5.00 -14.14 3.68
CA LEU A 185 5.99 -13.73 2.68
C LEU A 185 7.10 -12.85 3.26
N LYS A 186 6.94 -12.26 4.45
CA LYS A 186 7.94 -11.39 5.09
C LYS A 186 9.34 -11.99 5.12
N TYR A 187 9.45 -13.31 5.35
CA TYR A 187 10.74 -13.98 5.50
C TYR A 187 11.36 -14.47 4.19
N ARG A 188 10.65 -14.34 3.07
CA ARG A 188 11.10 -14.81 1.76
C ARG A 188 11.77 -13.72 0.93
N PHE A 189 11.46 -12.46 1.21
CA PHE A 189 12.07 -11.32 0.53
C PHE A 189 13.19 -10.75 1.40
N LYS A 190 14.43 -11.08 1.05
CA LYS A 190 15.58 -10.23 1.39
C LYS A 190 15.65 -9.17 0.32
N ASP A 191 16.10 -7.99 0.66
CA ASP A 191 16.41 -6.95 -0.32
C ASP A 191 17.38 -7.55 -1.33
N ARG A 192 16.90 -7.86 -2.51
CA ARG A 192 17.71 -8.27 -3.64
C ARG A 192 17.11 -7.74 -4.90
N VAL A 193 17.98 -7.22 -5.74
CA VAL A 193 17.69 -7.00 -7.14
C VAL A 193 17.81 -8.37 -7.82
N THR A 194 16.72 -8.86 -8.40
CA THR A 194 16.74 -10.05 -9.24
C THR A 194 16.44 -9.62 -10.66
N ASN A 195 17.30 -10.01 -11.58
CA ASN A 195 17.03 -9.86 -13.00
C ASN A 195 16.33 -11.13 -13.54
N ARG A 196 15.78 -11.02 -14.74
CA ARG A 196 14.91 -12.02 -15.40
C ARG A 196 15.52 -13.42 -15.54
N TYR A 197 16.81 -13.57 -15.29
CA TYR A 197 17.63 -14.77 -15.58
C TYR A 197 18.39 -15.32 -14.36
N GLY A 198 18.13 -14.79 -13.16
CA GLY A 198 18.82 -15.17 -11.93
C GLY A 198 17.97 -15.96 -10.95
#